data_dc7370013eda38122f3d48da0a98a4ab
#
_entry.id   dc7370013eda38122f3d48da0a98a4ab
#
_cell.length_a   1.000
_cell.length_b   1.000
_cell.length_c   1.000
_cell.angle_alpha   90.00
_cell.angle_beta   90.00
_cell.angle_gamma   90.00
#
_symmetry.space_group_name_H-M   'P 1'
#
loop_
_entity.id
_entity.type
_entity.pdbx_description
1 polymer ?
#
loop_
_entity_poly.entity_id
_entity_poly.type
_entity_poly.pdbx_seq_one_letter_code
_entity_poly.pdbx_strand_id
1 'polypeptide(L)' 'EADEYFDGDEIQKKLYAVLETLPRKQKLVFEMKYFQDLKYQEISEILETSVGALKASYHHAVKKIEHAFKED' A
#
# COMPACT_ATOMS: atom_id res chain seq x y z
N GLU A 1 7.44 27.75 -8.17
CA GLU A 1 7.72 26.35 -7.97
C GLU A 1 6.50 25.52 -8.00
N ALA A 2 6.55 24.53 -8.81
CA ALA A 2 5.45 23.60 -8.87
C ALA A 2 5.23 22.95 -7.53
N ASP A 3 6.29 22.79 -6.78
CA ASP A 3 6.22 22.09 -5.49
C ASP A 3 5.32 22.79 -4.52
N GLU A 4 5.16 24.08 -4.67
CA GLU A 4 4.33 24.82 -3.75
C GLU A 4 2.90 24.35 -3.82
N TYR A 5 2.48 23.93 -4.99
CA TYR A 5 1.08 23.56 -5.18
C TYR A 5 0.87 22.08 -5.06
N PHE A 6 1.86 21.33 -5.47
CA PHE A 6 1.78 19.90 -5.38
C PHE A 6 2.83 19.44 -4.42
N ASP A 7 2.40 19.08 -3.25
CA ASP A 7 3.33 18.68 -2.21
C ASP A 7 3.41 17.17 -2.16
N GLY A 8 4.33 16.62 -2.93
CA GLY A 8 4.52 15.19 -2.96
C GLY A 8 4.94 14.66 -1.61
N ASP A 9 5.69 15.45 -0.86
CA ASP A 9 6.12 15.03 0.47
C ASP A 9 4.94 14.85 1.41
N GLU A 10 3.97 15.76 1.32
CA GLU A 10 2.80 15.64 2.18
C GLU A 10 1.98 14.42 1.83
N ILE A 11 1.85 14.15 0.54
CA ILE A 11 1.12 12.99 0.09
C ILE A 11 1.83 11.72 0.56
N GLN A 12 3.15 11.68 0.43
CA GLN A 12 3.92 10.54 0.87
C GLN A 12 3.83 10.34 2.38
N LYS A 13 3.92 11.42 3.13
CA LYS A 13 3.81 11.33 4.57
C LYS A 13 2.47 10.75 4.98
N LYS A 14 1.43 11.22 4.32
CA LYS A 14 0.09 10.71 4.63
C LYS A 14 -0.02 9.23 4.27
N LEU A 15 0.52 8.85 3.11
CA LEU A 15 0.50 7.47 2.71
C LEU A 15 1.21 6.58 3.73
N TYR A 16 2.40 6.99 4.14
CA TYR A 16 3.14 6.20 5.11
C TYR A 16 2.41 6.13 6.45
N ALA A 17 1.77 7.23 6.84
CA ALA A 17 1.02 7.23 8.08
C ALA A 17 -0.13 6.23 8.01
N VAL A 18 -0.82 6.19 6.87
CA VAL A 18 -1.91 5.24 6.70
C VAL A 18 -1.39 3.81 6.72
N LEU A 19 -0.25 3.59 6.07
CA LEU A 19 0.34 2.25 6.04
C LEU A 19 0.64 1.74 7.44
N GLU A 20 1.03 2.63 8.35
CA GLU A 20 1.32 2.22 9.71
C GLU A 20 0.08 1.75 10.45
N THR A 21 -1.09 2.13 9.99
CA THR A 21 -2.34 1.70 10.63
C THR A 21 -2.83 0.37 10.09
N LEU A 22 -2.21 -0.15 9.03
CA LEU A 22 -2.66 -1.39 8.43
C LEU A 22 -2.14 -2.59 9.21
N PRO A 23 -2.89 -3.72 9.19
CA PRO A 23 -2.34 -4.96 9.71
C PRO A 23 -1.05 -5.28 8.97
N ARG A 24 -0.13 -5.93 9.67
CA ARG A 24 1.20 -6.18 9.13
C ARG A 24 1.17 -6.83 7.75
N LYS A 25 0.33 -7.84 7.56
CA LYS A 25 0.29 -8.54 6.29
C LYS A 25 -0.18 -7.64 5.16
N GLN A 26 -1.18 -6.82 5.43
CA GLN A 26 -1.66 -5.89 4.40
C GLN A 26 -0.59 -4.88 4.04
N LYS A 27 0.11 -4.38 5.06
CA LYS A 27 1.18 -3.42 4.82
C LYS A 27 2.29 -4.03 3.98
N LEU A 28 2.71 -5.24 4.33
CA LEU A 28 3.77 -5.92 3.59
C LEU A 28 3.40 -6.14 2.13
N VAL A 29 2.19 -6.65 1.92
CA VAL A 29 1.76 -6.93 0.55
C VAL A 29 1.68 -5.65 -0.26
N PHE A 30 1.15 -4.60 0.36
CA PHE A 30 1.05 -3.32 -0.34
C PHE A 30 2.43 -2.81 -0.73
N GLU A 31 3.37 -2.83 0.21
CA GLU A 31 4.70 -2.33 -0.08
C GLU A 31 5.40 -3.13 -1.17
N MET A 32 5.28 -4.44 -1.12
CA MET A 32 5.92 -5.28 -2.12
C MET A 32 5.30 -5.09 -3.49
N LYS A 33 4.00 -4.91 -3.54
CA LYS A 33 3.33 -4.77 -4.83
C LYS A 33 3.48 -3.37 -5.40
N TYR A 34 3.30 -2.36 -4.56
CA TYR A 34 3.25 -0.98 -5.02
C TYR A 34 4.64 -0.35 -5.16
N PHE A 35 5.46 -0.49 -4.14
CA PHE A 35 6.78 0.15 -4.16
C PHE A 35 7.83 -0.70 -4.85
N GLN A 36 7.80 -2.00 -4.65
CA GLN A 36 8.81 -2.88 -5.23
C GLN A 36 8.37 -3.50 -6.55
N ASP A 37 7.11 -3.27 -6.92
CA ASP A 37 6.58 -3.72 -8.20
C ASP A 37 6.76 -5.23 -8.42
N LEU A 38 6.61 -6.00 -7.35
CA LEU A 38 6.70 -7.43 -7.45
C LEU A 38 5.40 -8.03 -7.97
N LYS A 39 5.51 -9.16 -8.64
CA LYS A 39 4.34 -9.87 -9.10
C LYS A 39 3.77 -10.69 -7.95
N TYR A 40 2.47 -10.95 -8.00
CA TYR A 40 1.85 -11.75 -6.95
C TYR A 40 2.53 -13.09 -6.76
N GLN A 41 2.96 -13.71 -7.87
CA GLN A 41 3.64 -14.99 -7.77
C GLN A 41 4.93 -14.87 -6.96
N GLU A 42 5.67 -13.80 -7.18
CA GLU A 42 6.90 -13.58 -6.45
C GLU A 42 6.63 -13.34 -4.97
N ILE A 43 5.61 -12.53 -4.67
CA ILE A 43 5.25 -12.27 -3.29
C ILE A 43 4.78 -13.54 -2.61
N SER A 44 4.03 -14.34 -3.36
CA SER A 44 3.54 -15.62 -2.85
C SER A 44 4.69 -16.50 -2.38
N GLU A 45 5.76 -16.53 -3.14
CA GLU A 45 6.91 -17.34 -2.78
C GLU A 45 7.64 -16.77 -1.58
N ILE A 46 7.75 -15.45 -1.52
CA ILE A 46 8.46 -14.82 -0.42
C ILE A 46 7.69 -14.97 0.90
N LEU A 47 6.40 -14.73 0.86
CA LEU A 47 5.59 -14.74 2.07
C LEU A 47 4.92 -16.08 2.34
N GLU A 48 5.09 -17.04 1.45
CA GLU A 48 4.49 -18.37 1.59
C GLU A 48 2.99 -18.24 1.81
N THR A 49 2.36 -17.44 0.97
CA THR A 49 0.93 -17.14 1.05
C THR A 49 0.35 -17.27 -0.35
N SER A 50 -0.87 -17.81 -0.45
CA SER A 50 -1.47 -18.01 -1.77
C SER A 50 -1.71 -16.68 -2.48
N VAL A 51 -1.68 -16.72 -3.81
CA VAL A 51 -1.91 -15.53 -4.61
C VAL A 51 -3.30 -14.96 -4.32
N GLY A 52 -4.29 -15.83 -4.14
CA GLY A 52 -5.64 -15.34 -3.83
C GLY A 52 -5.69 -14.55 -2.54
N ALA A 53 -4.99 -15.04 -1.51
CA ALA A 53 -4.96 -14.34 -0.24
C ALA A 53 -4.22 -13.01 -0.37
N LEU A 54 -3.17 -12.99 -1.19
CA LEU A 54 -2.42 -11.75 -1.41
C LEU A 54 -3.27 -10.70 -2.11
N LYS A 55 -4.04 -11.13 -3.11
CA LYS A 55 -4.92 -10.19 -3.80
C LYS A 55 -5.94 -9.60 -2.86
N ALA A 56 -6.47 -10.42 -1.96
CA ALA A 56 -7.43 -9.94 -0.98
C ALA A 56 -6.78 -8.93 -0.03
N SER A 57 -5.57 -9.25 0.44
CA SER A 57 -4.84 -8.36 1.33
C SER A 57 -4.54 -7.03 0.66
N TYR A 58 -4.10 -7.08 -0.58
CA TYR A 58 -3.81 -5.87 -1.33
C TYR A 58 -5.06 -5.03 -1.53
N HIS A 59 -6.17 -5.69 -1.87
CA HIS A 59 -7.42 -4.99 -2.07
C HIS A 59 -7.85 -4.27 -0.79
N HIS A 60 -7.76 -4.96 0.35
CA HIS A 60 -8.13 -4.32 1.61
C HIS A 60 -7.23 -3.14 1.93
N ALA A 61 -5.94 -3.28 1.67
CA ALA A 61 -5.00 -2.18 1.91
C ALA A 61 -5.36 -0.98 1.04
N VAL A 62 -5.61 -1.20 -0.25
CA VAL A 62 -5.94 -0.12 -1.16
C VAL A 62 -7.22 0.58 -0.74
N LYS A 63 -8.23 -0.20 -0.33
CA LYS A 63 -9.48 0.41 0.10
C LYS A 63 -9.29 1.29 1.32
N LYS A 64 -8.49 0.85 2.27
CA LYS A 64 -8.25 1.65 3.46
C LYS A 64 -7.50 2.93 3.11
N ILE A 65 -6.54 2.83 2.21
CA ILE A 65 -5.79 4.01 1.78
C ILE A 65 -6.71 4.99 1.06
N GLU A 66 -7.54 4.48 0.15
CA GLU A 66 -8.48 5.35 -0.55
C GLU A 66 -9.41 6.06 0.42
N HIS A 67 -9.89 5.30 1.40
CA HIS A 67 -10.80 5.86 2.39
C HIS A 67 -10.13 6.99 3.16
N ALA A 68 -8.90 6.77 3.58
CA ALA A 68 -8.17 7.77 4.34
C ALA A 68 -7.95 9.04 3.54
N PHE A 69 -7.65 8.90 2.25
CA PHE A 69 -7.42 10.07 1.42
C PHE A 69 -8.71 10.80 1.09
N LYS A 70 -9.81 10.08 1.03
CA LYS A 70 -11.09 10.70 0.75
C LYS A 70 -11.62 11.52 1.91
N GLU A 71 -11.23 11.12 3.10
CA GLU A 71 -11.78 11.78 4.29
C GLU A 71 -11.25 13.17 4.48
N ASP A 72 -10.26 13.53 3.73
CA ASP A 72 -9.78 14.89 3.77
C ASP A 72 -10.52 15.74 2.79
#